data_f6402a207bf6542a057afab6d8631341
#
_entry.id   f6402a207bf6542a057afab6d8631341
#
_cell.length_a   1.000
_cell.length_b   1.000
_cell.length_c   1.000
_cell.angle_alpha   90.00
_cell.angle_beta   90.00
_cell.angle_gamma   90.00
#
_symmetry.space_group_name_H-M   'P 1'
#
loop_
_entity.id
_entity.type
_entity.pdbx_description
1 polymer ?
#
loop_
_entity_poly.entity_id
_entity_poly.type
_entity_poly.pdbx_seq_one_letter_code
_entity_poly.pdbx_strand_id
1 'polypeptide(L)'
;MDNNYVNVNGDSYRITGTRVSLDSVVFDYLSGLSPESIADNFDTLTLEQVYGAITFYLSHQNEVERHLMQNRAKFDALRKKARESHPLLYRKLEEMQEALP
;
A
#
# COMPACT_ATOMS: atom_id res chain seq x y z
N MET A 1 11.79 15.12 6.13
CA MET A 1 11.12 15.92 5.11
C MET A 1 9.71 15.39 4.91
N ASP A 2 8.74 16.26 4.97
CA ASP A 2 7.35 15.84 4.84
C ASP A 2 7.04 15.46 3.40
N ASN A 3 6.33 14.36 3.25
CA ASN A 3 5.83 13.94 1.95
C ASN A 3 4.40 14.46 1.82
N ASN A 4 4.20 15.43 0.94
CA ASN A 4 2.89 16.06 0.74
C ASN A 4 1.89 15.15 0.03
N TYR A 5 2.30 13.98 -0.39
CA TYR A 5 1.45 13.06 -1.14
C TYR A 5 0.64 12.12 -0.26
N VAL A 6 1.03 11.98 1.00
CA VAL A 6 0.33 11.10 1.94
C VAL A 6 -0.08 11.90 3.16
N ASN A 7 -1.36 11.81 3.48
CA ASN A 7 -1.93 12.46 4.64
C ASN A 7 -2.15 11.41 5.72
N VAL A 8 -1.51 11.61 6.87
CA VAL A 8 -1.63 10.70 8.01
C VAL A 8 -2.63 11.31 8.98
N ASN A 9 -3.69 10.58 9.28
CA ASN A 9 -4.73 11.04 10.19
C ASN A 9 -5.04 9.90 11.16
N GLY A 10 -4.45 9.96 12.35
CA GLY A 10 -4.55 8.86 13.31
C GLY A 10 -3.95 7.59 12.71
N ASP A 11 -4.78 6.56 12.60
CA ASP A 11 -4.36 5.28 12.03
C ASP A 11 -4.61 5.18 10.53
N SER A 12 -5.02 6.26 9.88
CA SER A 12 -5.32 6.27 8.44
C SER A 12 -4.21 6.92 7.65
N TYR A 13 -3.86 6.28 6.54
CA TYR A 13 -2.97 6.84 5.55
C TYR A 13 -3.76 7.00 4.25
N ARG A 14 -3.84 8.22 3.74
CA ARG A 14 -4.56 8.51 2.49
C ARG A 14 -3.68 9.30 1.55
N ILE A 15 -3.92 9.09 0.26
CA ILE A 15 -3.29 9.93 -0.75
C ILE A 15 -3.93 11.32 -0.67
N THR A 16 -3.12 12.34 -0.44
CA THR A 16 -3.59 13.70 -0.21
C THR A 16 -4.51 14.16 -1.33
N GLY A 17 -5.66 14.71 -0.95
CA GLY A 17 -6.63 15.23 -1.90
C GLY A 17 -7.54 14.19 -2.53
N THR A 18 -7.43 12.93 -2.11
CA THR A 18 -8.24 11.85 -2.65
C THR A 18 -8.84 11.01 -1.53
N ARG A 19 -9.70 10.08 -1.92
CA ARG A 19 -10.26 9.08 -0.99
C ARG A 19 -9.51 7.77 -1.04
N VAL A 20 -8.46 7.69 -1.84
CA VAL A 20 -7.69 6.47 -2.02
C VAL A 20 -6.76 6.28 -0.82
N SER A 21 -6.79 5.10 -0.21
CA SER A 21 -5.90 4.80 0.90
C SER A 21 -4.50 4.46 0.37
N LEU A 22 -3.50 4.75 1.19
CA LEU A 22 -2.13 4.34 0.88
C LEU A 22 -2.05 2.82 0.76
N ASP A 23 -2.83 2.11 1.56
CA ASP A 23 -2.83 0.64 1.57
C ASP A 23 -3.12 0.07 0.18
N SER A 24 -4.06 0.69 -0.55
CA SER A 24 -4.42 0.23 -1.89
C SER A 24 -3.25 0.36 -2.86
N VAL A 25 -2.52 1.46 -2.79
CA VAL A 25 -1.36 1.68 -3.66
C VAL A 25 -0.22 0.72 -3.27
N VAL A 26 0.03 0.57 -1.98
CA VAL A 26 1.08 -0.34 -1.51
C VAL A 26 0.76 -1.78 -1.90
N PHE A 27 -0.50 -2.18 -1.79
CA PHE A 27 -0.94 -3.51 -2.20
C PHE A 27 -0.61 -3.77 -3.67
N ASP A 28 -0.95 -2.83 -4.55
CA ASP A 28 -0.68 -2.95 -5.97
C ASP A 28 0.83 -2.97 -6.25
N TYR A 29 1.58 -2.12 -5.55
CA TYR A 29 3.02 -2.06 -5.69
C TYR A 29 3.66 -3.41 -5.32
N LEU A 30 3.25 -3.98 -4.20
CA LEU A 30 3.78 -5.27 -3.75
C LEU A 30 3.37 -6.43 -4.65
N SER A 31 2.27 -6.27 -5.39
CA SER A 31 1.86 -7.28 -6.36
C SER A 31 2.71 -7.26 -7.63
N GLY A 32 3.62 -6.31 -7.74
CA GLY A 32 4.51 -6.22 -8.89
C GLY A 32 4.06 -5.26 -9.97
N LEU A 33 2.99 -4.48 -9.71
CA LEU A 33 2.53 -3.50 -10.70
C LEU A 33 3.48 -2.31 -10.75
N SER A 34 3.71 -1.82 -11.96
CA SER A 34 4.47 -0.59 -12.14
C SER A 34 3.65 0.61 -11.65
N PRO A 35 4.31 1.73 -11.31
CA PRO A 35 3.57 2.95 -10.95
C PRO A 35 2.56 3.37 -12.02
N GLU A 36 2.90 3.21 -13.29
CA GLU A 36 2.01 3.54 -14.40
C GLU A 36 0.75 2.67 -14.38
N SER A 37 0.91 1.38 -14.15
CA SER A 37 -0.23 0.46 -14.04
C SER A 37 -1.08 0.76 -12.82
N ILE A 38 -0.45 1.14 -11.72
CA ILE A 38 -1.18 1.54 -10.51
C ILE A 38 -2.03 2.79 -10.80
N ALA A 39 -1.44 3.78 -11.48
CA ALA A 39 -2.19 4.98 -11.84
C ALA A 39 -3.39 4.67 -12.73
N ASP A 40 -3.25 3.69 -13.61
CA ASP A 40 -4.35 3.27 -14.47
C ASP A 40 -5.50 2.62 -13.68
N ASN A 41 -5.20 2.03 -12.52
CA ASN A 41 -6.22 1.38 -11.70
C ASN A 41 -7.04 2.36 -10.88
N PHE A 42 -6.59 3.59 -10.73
CA PHE A 42 -7.26 4.59 -9.89
C PHE A 42 -7.49 5.87 -10.66
N ASP A 43 -8.72 6.08 -11.11
CA ASP A 43 -9.08 7.25 -11.92
C ASP A 43 -8.75 8.58 -11.25
N THR A 44 -8.74 8.60 -9.92
CA THR A 44 -8.52 9.83 -9.16
C THR A 44 -7.06 10.08 -8.83
N LEU A 45 -6.16 9.19 -9.21
CA LEU A 45 -4.72 9.35 -8.93
C LEU A 45 -3.97 9.72 -10.20
N THR A 46 -3.08 10.70 -10.05
CA THR A 46 -2.10 11.01 -11.08
C THR A 46 -0.88 10.12 -10.89
N LEU A 47 -0.07 10.02 -11.94
CA LEU A 47 1.19 9.28 -11.85
C LEU A 47 2.10 9.87 -10.77
N GLU A 48 2.12 11.20 -10.67
CA GLU A 48 2.91 11.87 -9.63
C GLU A 48 2.48 11.44 -8.23
N GLN A 49 1.17 11.35 -8.00
CA GLN A 49 0.65 10.92 -6.69
C GLN A 49 1.03 9.48 -6.39
N VAL A 50 1.02 8.62 -7.39
CA VAL A 50 1.42 7.22 -7.21
C VAL A 50 2.90 7.12 -6.83
N TYR A 51 3.77 7.83 -7.54
CA TYR A 51 5.19 7.87 -7.19
C TYR A 51 5.41 8.44 -5.79
N GLY A 52 4.69 9.50 -5.44
CA GLY A 52 4.79 10.09 -4.11
C GLY A 52 4.38 9.12 -3.01
N ALA A 53 3.30 8.37 -3.25
CA ALA A 53 2.82 7.36 -2.31
C ALA A 53 3.83 6.24 -2.12
N ILE A 54 4.41 5.76 -3.20
CA ILE A 54 5.42 4.71 -3.15
C ILE A 54 6.66 5.21 -2.41
N THR A 55 7.08 6.44 -2.69
CA THR A 55 8.21 7.07 -2.00
C THR A 55 7.96 7.12 -0.50
N PHE A 56 6.76 7.54 -0.11
CA PHE A 56 6.39 7.57 1.31
C PHE A 56 6.48 6.17 1.92
N TYR A 57 5.94 5.17 1.25
CA TYR A 57 6.01 3.80 1.75
C TYR A 57 7.46 3.35 1.94
N LEU A 58 8.30 3.59 0.94
CA LEU A 58 9.69 3.14 1.00
C LEU A 58 10.48 3.84 2.11
N SER A 59 10.17 5.11 2.38
CA SER A 59 10.85 5.86 3.44
C SER A 59 10.27 5.60 4.83
N HIS A 60 9.06 5.04 4.91
CA HIS A 60 8.39 4.74 6.18
C HIS A 60 7.94 3.28 6.22
N GLN A 61 8.76 2.41 5.67
CA GLN A 61 8.37 1.02 5.39
C GLN A 61 7.90 0.29 6.65
N ASN A 62 8.63 0.41 7.74
CA ASN A 62 8.27 -0.29 8.97
C ASN A 62 6.95 0.22 9.55
N GLU A 63 6.73 1.53 9.50
CA GLU A 63 5.50 2.12 10.01
C GLU A 63 4.29 1.72 9.20
N VAL A 64 4.44 1.75 7.86
CA VAL A 64 3.34 1.40 6.96
C VAL A 64 3.01 -0.10 7.08
N GLU A 65 4.03 -0.94 7.13
CA GLU A 65 3.81 -2.37 7.27
C GLU A 65 3.17 -2.70 8.61
N ARG A 66 3.55 -2.00 9.67
CA ARG A 66 2.92 -2.16 10.97
C ARG A 66 1.46 -1.76 10.92
N HIS A 67 1.15 -0.66 10.23
CA HIS A 67 -0.22 -0.22 10.03
C HIS A 67 -1.06 -1.28 9.31
N LEU A 68 -0.50 -1.90 8.27
CA LEU A 68 -1.19 -2.97 7.56
C LEU A 68 -1.49 -4.15 8.48
N MET A 69 -0.56 -4.46 9.37
CA MET A 69 -0.75 -5.56 10.32
C MET A 69 -1.79 -5.23 11.39
N GLN A 70 -1.85 -3.98 11.82
CA GLN A 70 -2.85 -3.55 12.81
C GLN A 70 -4.27 -3.64 12.26
N ASN A 71 -4.43 -3.47 10.97
CA ASN A 71 -5.73 -3.63 10.31
C ASN A 71 -5.91 -5.07 9.86
N ARG A 72 -5.86 -5.99 10.81
CA ARG A 72 -5.78 -7.42 10.55
C ARG A 72 -6.88 -7.93 9.61
N ALA A 73 -8.13 -7.52 9.84
CA ALA A 73 -9.22 -7.99 9.01
C ALA A 73 -9.03 -7.59 7.55
N LYS A 74 -8.60 -6.34 7.33
CA LYS A 74 -8.32 -5.84 5.99
C LYS A 74 -7.12 -6.57 5.38
N PHE A 75 -6.07 -6.78 6.17
CA PHE A 75 -4.89 -7.49 5.73
C PHE A 75 -5.23 -8.92 5.34
N ASP A 76 -6.03 -9.61 6.14
CA ASP A 76 -6.45 -10.98 5.87
C ASP A 76 -7.26 -11.08 4.58
N ALA A 77 -8.13 -10.10 4.34
CA ALA A 77 -8.90 -10.04 3.10
C ALA A 77 -7.99 -9.88 1.89
N LEU A 78 -6.97 -9.03 2.01
CA LEU A 78 -5.99 -8.84 0.94
C LEU A 78 -5.17 -10.10 0.70
N ARG A 79 -4.78 -10.78 1.78
CA ARG A 79 -4.04 -12.03 1.67
C ARG A 79 -4.85 -13.11 0.97
N LYS A 80 -6.13 -13.23 1.32
CA LYS A 80 -7.02 -14.22 0.70
C LYS A 80 -7.15 -13.96 -0.79
N LYS A 81 -7.35 -12.71 -1.16
CA LYS A 81 -7.45 -12.32 -2.57
C LYS A 81 -6.15 -12.62 -3.32
N ALA A 82 -5.02 -12.32 -2.69
CA ALA A 82 -3.71 -12.56 -3.29
C ALA A 82 -3.46 -14.06 -3.50
N ARG A 83 -3.84 -14.88 -2.52
CA ARG A 83 -3.68 -16.33 -2.64
C ARG A 83 -4.43 -16.87 -3.86
N GLU A 84 -5.61 -16.36 -4.10
CA GLU A 84 -6.47 -16.82 -5.19
C GLU A 84 -6.03 -16.30 -6.54
N SER A 85 -5.52 -15.07 -6.59
CA SER A 85 -5.27 -14.37 -7.85
C SER A 85 -3.81 -14.03 -8.11
N HIS A 86 -3.01 -13.89 -7.06
CA HIS A 86 -1.63 -13.39 -7.16
C HIS A 86 -0.70 -14.15 -6.21
N PRO A 87 -0.25 -15.34 -6.58
CA PRO A 87 0.59 -16.17 -5.68
C PRO A 87 1.88 -15.46 -5.21
N LEU A 88 2.48 -14.64 -6.08
CA LEU A 88 3.70 -13.91 -5.70
C LEU A 88 3.41 -12.86 -4.66
N LEU A 89 2.27 -12.19 -4.77
CA LEU A 89 1.84 -11.22 -3.77
C LEU A 89 1.57 -11.91 -2.44
N TYR A 90 0.93 -13.07 -2.47
CA TYR A 90 0.68 -13.83 -1.26
C TYR A 90 1.99 -14.14 -0.53
N ARG A 91 3.01 -14.54 -1.28
CA ARG A 91 4.33 -14.79 -0.70
C ARG A 91 4.92 -13.54 -0.06
N LYS A 92 4.79 -12.40 -0.74
CA LYS A 92 5.26 -11.12 -0.22
C LYS A 92 4.58 -10.75 1.09
N LEU A 93 3.27 -10.94 1.15
CA LEU A 93 2.50 -10.63 2.36
C LEU A 93 2.89 -11.56 3.51
N GLU A 94 3.17 -12.82 3.23
CA GLU A 94 3.65 -13.75 4.23
C GLU A 94 5.03 -13.34 4.78
N GLU A 95 5.93 -12.93 3.88
CA GLU A 95 7.25 -12.45 4.28
C GLU A 95 7.15 -11.22 5.17
N MET A 96 6.26 -10.29 4.83
CA MET A 96 6.04 -9.10 5.64
C MET A 96 5.56 -9.48 7.04
N GLN A 97 4.63 -10.42 7.12
CA GLN A 97 4.08 -10.86 8.39
C GLN A 97 5.15 -11.51 9.26
N GLU A 98 6.03 -12.30 8.67
CA GLU A 98 7.13 -12.96 9.40
C GLU A 98 8.20 -11.97 9.84
N ALA A 99 8.42 -10.90 9.06
CA ALA A 99 9.45 -9.91 9.35
C ALA A 99 9.06 -8.94 10.47
N LEU A 100 7.76 -8.81 10.76
CA LEU A 100 7.29 -7.89 11.79
C LEU A 100 7.27 -8.56 13.16
N PRO A 101 7.68 -7.82 14.21
CA PRO A 101 7.67 -8.35 15.57
C PRO A 101 6.25 -8.62 16.09
#